data_50df9aac2b7a57173bf802172715dd37
#
_entry.id   50df9aac2b7a57173bf802172715dd37
#
_cell.length_a   1.000
_cell.length_b   1.000
_cell.length_c   1.000
_cell.angle_alpha   90.00
_cell.angle_beta   90.00
_cell.angle_gamma   90.00
#
_symmetry.space_group_name_H-M   'P 1'
#
loop_
_entity.id
_entity.type
_entity.pdbx_description
1 polymer ?
#
loop_
_entity_poly.entity_id
_entity_poly.type
_entity_poly.pdbx_seq_one_letter_code
_entity_poly.pdbx_strand_id
1 'polypeptide(L)'
;MTPPMAAVVYHPEKLTGERWRRIVAREERRAGWGPSVWVPTQADDDAASLRRRLTEASAGEADVVIAAGGDGTVRAVAEMLVGTDQPLGVWPVGSTNLFARNVGLPVLDQVAALRVSFSGMHRRVDTGRVRVDLADGDRTSRTFLVLAGFGVDAQMVVHTSSEAKAHLGWLAYVAGVTRGVTRPDRLDVTHSLDGAAPQEARLLTLAIANGGALPAGLVLLPDAEVDDGELDVLMLHADDARTWSEVASWFVQENSLVRQVRRRTGRRRPLRTGEAVQLRRAKDVRVVLSRPEHFQVDGEYLGKVVALHAQVQQASLLICT
;
A
#
# COMPACT_ATOMS: atom_id res chain seq x y z
N MET A 1 -17.03 -22.01 26.75
CA MET A 1 -16.16 -21.60 25.63
C MET A 1 -15.23 -20.52 26.14
N THR A 2 -13.95 -20.66 25.89
CA THR A 2 -12.99 -19.59 26.18
C THR A 2 -13.31 -18.37 25.34
N PRO A 3 -13.31 -17.14 25.88
CA PRO A 3 -13.55 -15.93 25.07
C PRO A 3 -12.46 -15.78 24.01
N PRO A 4 -12.79 -15.26 22.82
CA PRO A 4 -11.81 -15.01 21.77
C PRO A 4 -10.75 -14.01 22.26
N MET A 5 -9.53 -14.12 21.72
CA MET A 5 -8.38 -13.32 22.13
C MET A 5 -7.72 -12.66 20.91
N ALA A 6 -7.27 -11.41 21.07
CA ALA A 6 -6.50 -10.71 20.04
C ALA A 6 -5.01 -10.64 20.39
N ALA A 7 -4.17 -10.62 19.35
CA ALA A 7 -2.77 -10.22 19.46
C ALA A 7 -2.62 -8.81 18.90
N VAL A 8 -2.14 -7.85 19.69
CA VAL A 8 -1.90 -6.48 19.26
C VAL A 8 -0.42 -6.29 18.97
N VAL A 9 -0.07 -6.26 17.69
CA VAL A 9 1.28 -5.92 17.22
C VAL A 9 1.37 -4.42 17.06
N TYR A 10 2.24 -3.77 17.81
CA TYR A 10 2.24 -2.32 17.92
C TYR A 10 3.61 -1.68 17.76
N HIS A 11 3.63 -0.46 17.19
CA HIS A 11 4.83 0.35 17.12
C HIS A 11 5.06 1.07 18.47
N PRO A 12 6.14 0.79 19.19
CA PRO A 12 6.31 1.25 20.57
C PRO A 12 6.38 2.77 20.71
N GLU A 13 6.92 3.49 19.72
CA GLU A 13 7.00 4.95 19.74
C GLU A 13 5.65 5.63 19.44
N LYS A 14 4.73 4.96 18.71
CA LYS A 14 3.41 5.51 18.38
C LYS A 14 2.37 5.24 19.45
N LEU A 15 2.53 4.15 20.20
CA LEU A 15 1.60 3.71 21.23
C LEU A 15 2.26 3.72 22.61
N THR A 16 2.66 4.89 23.05
CA THR A 16 3.26 5.09 24.38
C THR A 16 2.21 5.24 25.48
N GLY A 17 2.46 4.62 26.63
CA GLY A 17 1.64 4.74 27.84
C GLY A 17 0.39 3.88 27.90
N GLU A 18 -0.22 3.86 29.09
CA GLU A 18 -1.35 2.98 29.44
C GLU A 18 -2.69 3.35 28.80
N ARG A 19 -2.79 4.55 28.25
CA ARG A 19 -4.04 5.04 27.64
C ARG A 19 -4.52 4.08 26.55
N TRP A 20 -3.62 3.59 25.71
CA TRP A 20 -3.95 2.73 24.58
C TRP A 20 -4.43 1.36 25.03
N ARG A 21 -3.77 0.77 26.05
CA ARG A 21 -4.22 -0.48 26.67
C ARG A 21 -5.63 -0.36 27.25
N ARG A 22 -5.96 0.77 27.89
CA ARG A 22 -7.31 1.03 28.40
C ARG A 22 -8.36 1.14 27.30
N ILE A 23 -8.01 1.73 26.14
CA ILE A 23 -8.91 1.80 24.98
C ILE A 23 -9.21 0.38 24.48
N VAL A 24 -8.19 -0.44 24.24
CA VAL A 24 -8.35 -1.83 23.78
C VAL A 24 -9.17 -2.62 24.79
N ALA A 25 -8.81 -2.61 26.07
CA ALA A 25 -9.54 -3.32 27.12
C ALA A 25 -11.03 -2.91 27.24
N ARG A 26 -11.37 -1.68 26.88
CA ARG A 26 -12.76 -1.25 26.81
C ARG A 26 -13.50 -1.87 25.64
N GLU A 27 -12.90 -1.90 24.45
CA GLU A 27 -13.53 -2.46 23.25
C GLU A 27 -13.59 -4.01 23.33
N GLU A 28 -12.58 -4.67 23.92
CA GLU A 28 -12.61 -6.11 24.26
C GLU A 28 -13.83 -6.45 25.11
N ARG A 29 -13.99 -5.79 26.26
CA ARG A 29 -15.15 -6.02 27.15
C ARG A 29 -16.47 -5.76 26.45
N ARG A 30 -16.56 -4.73 25.61
CA ARG A 30 -17.76 -4.41 24.83
C ARG A 30 -18.13 -5.51 23.85
N ALA A 31 -17.12 -6.16 23.26
CA ALA A 31 -17.29 -7.21 22.27
C ALA A 31 -17.35 -8.63 22.88
N GLY A 32 -17.13 -8.78 24.19
CA GLY A 32 -17.10 -10.08 24.86
C GLY A 32 -15.80 -10.86 24.63
N TRP A 33 -14.70 -10.16 24.32
CA TRP A 33 -13.36 -10.71 24.10
C TRP A 33 -12.56 -10.80 25.39
N GLY A 34 -11.63 -11.73 25.43
CA GLY A 34 -10.61 -11.82 26.48
C GLY A 34 -9.51 -10.78 26.31
N PRO A 35 -8.59 -10.66 27.29
CA PRO A 35 -7.49 -9.71 27.23
C PRO A 35 -6.53 -10.01 26.07
N SER A 36 -6.15 -8.97 25.31
CA SER A 36 -5.19 -9.10 24.21
C SER A 36 -3.76 -9.29 24.70
N VAL A 37 -2.98 -10.05 23.94
CA VAL A 37 -1.52 -10.13 24.06
C VAL A 37 -0.89 -8.98 23.26
N TRP A 38 0.17 -8.35 23.80
CA TRP A 38 0.80 -7.20 23.18
C TRP A 38 2.23 -7.51 22.75
N VAL A 39 2.52 -7.35 21.46
CA VAL A 39 3.83 -7.64 20.86
C VAL A 39 4.37 -6.36 20.20
N PRO A 40 5.46 -5.77 20.70
CA PRO A 40 6.04 -4.59 20.07
C PRO A 40 6.73 -4.93 18.76
N THR A 41 6.67 -4.06 17.75
CA THR A 41 7.51 -4.15 16.55
C THR A 41 8.94 -3.71 16.86
N GLN A 42 9.90 -4.25 16.09
CA GLN A 42 11.31 -3.85 16.07
C GLN A 42 11.67 -3.27 14.70
N ALA A 43 12.77 -2.53 14.62
CA ALA A 43 13.16 -1.83 13.40
C ALA A 43 13.38 -2.77 12.19
N ASP A 44 13.91 -3.96 12.45
CA ASP A 44 14.31 -4.94 11.42
C ASP A 44 13.34 -6.14 11.35
N ASP A 45 12.10 -5.97 11.78
CA ASP A 45 11.12 -7.05 11.75
C ASP A 45 10.77 -7.46 10.31
N ASP A 46 11.04 -8.72 10.00
CA ASP A 46 10.45 -9.44 8.88
C ASP A 46 9.27 -10.33 9.35
N ALA A 47 8.58 -10.91 8.39
CA ALA A 47 7.43 -11.78 8.66
C ALA A 47 7.80 -12.98 9.55
N ALA A 48 9.02 -13.53 9.43
CA ALA A 48 9.46 -14.70 10.18
C ALA A 48 9.80 -14.35 11.63
N SER A 49 10.50 -13.24 11.88
CA SER A 49 10.85 -12.76 13.21
C SER A 49 9.59 -12.34 13.98
N LEU A 50 8.65 -11.69 13.32
CA LEU A 50 7.39 -11.29 13.92
C LEU A 50 6.52 -12.51 14.28
N ARG A 51 6.44 -13.51 13.40
CA ARG A 51 5.73 -14.78 13.66
C ARG A 51 6.32 -15.50 14.88
N ARG A 52 7.65 -15.61 14.96
CA ARG A 52 8.31 -16.23 16.11
C ARG A 52 7.97 -15.52 17.42
N ARG A 53 8.04 -14.19 17.46
CA ARG A 53 7.71 -13.42 18.67
C ARG A 53 6.24 -13.51 19.07
N LEU A 54 5.34 -13.58 18.10
CA LEU A 54 3.92 -13.87 18.39
C LEU A 54 3.77 -15.25 19.03
N THR A 55 4.46 -16.26 18.52
CA THR A 55 4.44 -17.62 19.10
C THR A 55 5.02 -17.63 20.51
N GLU A 56 6.16 -17.00 20.74
CA GLU A 56 6.81 -16.88 22.06
C GLU A 56 5.94 -16.15 23.08
N ALA A 57 5.17 -15.15 22.64
CA ALA A 57 4.23 -14.43 23.48
C ALA A 57 2.92 -15.18 23.74
N SER A 58 2.81 -16.46 23.33
CA SER A 58 1.57 -17.26 23.39
C SER A 58 0.39 -16.64 22.61
N ALA A 59 0.70 -15.82 21.62
CA ALA A 59 -0.26 -15.14 20.76
C ALA A 59 -0.52 -15.89 19.44
N GLY A 60 0.11 -17.05 19.24
CA GLY A 60 -0.05 -17.87 18.03
C GLY A 60 -1.45 -18.45 17.81
N GLU A 61 -2.26 -18.52 18.88
CA GLU A 61 -3.65 -18.97 18.88
C GLU A 61 -4.65 -17.80 18.92
N ALA A 62 -4.19 -16.56 18.69
CA ALA A 62 -5.08 -15.42 18.69
C ALA A 62 -6.11 -15.54 17.56
N ASP A 63 -7.37 -15.19 17.84
CA ASP A 63 -8.46 -15.20 16.85
C ASP A 63 -8.33 -14.06 15.84
N VAL A 64 -7.61 -13.00 16.19
CA VAL A 64 -7.27 -11.87 15.32
C VAL A 64 -5.90 -11.31 15.66
N VAL A 65 -5.12 -10.90 14.64
CA VAL A 65 -3.88 -10.13 14.83
C VAL A 65 -4.14 -8.68 14.43
N ILE A 66 -4.05 -7.76 15.39
CA ILE A 66 -4.29 -6.34 15.19
C ILE A 66 -2.96 -5.63 14.95
N ALA A 67 -2.79 -5.07 13.75
CA ALA A 67 -1.67 -4.19 13.44
C ALA A 67 -1.96 -2.76 13.94
N ALA A 68 -1.31 -2.36 15.01
CA ALA A 68 -1.49 -1.06 15.66
C ALA A 68 -0.29 -0.16 15.34
N GLY A 69 -0.34 0.55 14.21
CA GLY A 69 0.79 1.34 13.73
C GLY A 69 0.48 2.16 12.48
N GLY A 70 1.54 2.50 11.75
CA GLY A 70 1.46 3.08 10.41
C GLY A 70 1.56 1.99 9.33
N ASP A 71 1.72 2.43 8.07
CA ASP A 71 1.71 1.53 6.91
C ASP A 71 2.80 0.44 6.98
N GLY A 72 3.99 0.76 7.49
CA GLY A 72 5.06 -0.24 7.69
C GLY A 72 4.68 -1.35 8.69
N THR A 73 4.06 -0.99 9.83
CA THR A 73 3.57 -1.98 10.80
C THR A 73 2.46 -2.85 10.20
N VAL A 74 1.52 -2.22 9.49
CA VAL A 74 0.41 -2.94 8.83
C VAL A 74 0.96 -3.89 7.78
N ARG A 75 1.92 -3.46 6.95
CA ARG A 75 2.54 -4.30 5.93
C ARG A 75 3.30 -5.49 6.54
N ALA A 76 4.10 -5.28 7.60
CA ALA A 76 4.84 -6.35 8.24
C ALA A 76 3.92 -7.45 8.82
N VAL A 77 2.82 -7.04 9.47
CA VAL A 77 1.81 -7.97 9.97
C VAL A 77 1.07 -8.66 8.82
N ALA A 78 0.68 -7.91 7.79
CA ALA A 78 0.01 -8.48 6.62
C ALA A 78 0.90 -9.51 5.91
N GLU A 79 2.18 -9.22 5.68
CA GLU A 79 3.14 -10.15 5.05
C GLU A 79 3.27 -11.46 5.82
N MET A 80 3.19 -11.41 7.15
CA MET A 80 3.16 -12.58 8.01
C MET A 80 1.85 -13.41 7.85
N LEU A 81 0.73 -12.74 7.60
CA LEU A 81 -0.60 -13.36 7.54
C LEU A 81 -1.04 -13.77 6.14
N VAL A 82 -0.37 -13.29 5.08
CA VAL A 82 -0.67 -13.69 3.70
C VAL A 82 -0.68 -15.22 3.56
N GLY A 83 -1.76 -15.75 2.97
CA GLY A 83 -1.96 -17.18 2.75
C GLY A 83 -2.44 -17.96 3.98
N THR A 84 -2.82 -17.26 5.07
CA THR A 84 -3.40 -17.87 6.26
C THR A 84 -4.89 -17.54 6.40
N ASP A 85 -5.57 -18.23 7.32
CA ASP A 85 -6.96 -17.94 7.70
C ASP A 85 -7.04 -17.04 8.94
N GLN A 86 -5.92 -16.54 9.44
CA GLN A 86 -5.90 -15.66 10.60
C GLN A 86 -6.21 -14.21 10.17
N PRO A 87 -7.25 -13.57 10.72
CA PRO A 87 -7.67 -12.25 10.31
C PRO A 87 -6.70 -11.15 10.74
N LEU A 88 -6.49 -10.17 9.87
CA LEU A 88 -5.80 -8.92 10.16
C LEU A 88 -6.80 -7.85 10.61
N GLY A 89 -6.71 -7.43 11.85
CA GLY A 89 -7.29 -6.17 12.31
C GLY A 89 -6.33 -5.00 12.02
N VAL A 90 -6.85 -3.85 11.65
CA VAL A 90 -6.01 -2.66 11.43
C VAL A 90 -6.41 -1.54 12.37
N TRP A 91 -5.48 -1.14 13.23
CA TRP A 91 -5.62 0.04 14.07
C TRP A 91 -4.73 1.17 13.54
N PRO A 92 -5.31 2.10 12.75
CA PRO A 92 -4.55 3.06 11.96
C PRO A 92 -4.10 4.26 12.82
N VAL A 93 -3.00 4.11 13.54
CA VAL A 93 -2.42 5.18 14.39
C VAL A 93 -1.25 5.89 13.72
N GLY A 94 -0.96 5.57 12.46
CA GLY A 94 0.01 6.28 11.62
C GLY A 94 -0.53 7.57 11.03
N SER A 95 0.32 8.27 10.28
CA SER A 95 -0.01 9.54 9.62
C SER A 95 -0.79 9.36 8.32
N THR A 96 -0.46 8.35 7.52
CA THR A 96 -1.00 8.13 6.17
C THR A 96 -2.07 7.05 6.12
N ASN A 97 -1.81 5.90 6.71
CA ASN A 97 -2.73 4.77 6.82
C ASN A 97 -3.34 4.39 5.47
N LEU A 98 -2.47 4.19 4.45
CA LEU A 98 -2.89 3.97 3.06
C LEU A 98 -3.74 2.71 2.91
N PHE A 99 -3.30 1.60 3.48
CA PHE A 99 -4.05 0.35 3.39
C PHE A 99 -5.43 0.47 4.04
N ALA A 100 -5.50 1.04 5.25
CA ALA A 100 -6.77 1.25 5.95
C ALA A 100 -7.76 2.09 5.13
N ARG A 101 -7.27 3.10 4.40
CA ARG A 101 -8.09 3.91 3.47
C ARG A 101 -8.61 3.10 2.29
N ASN A 102 -7.75 2.28 1.69
CA ASN A 102 -8.09 1.48 0.52
C ASN A 102 -9.11 0.37 0.83
N VAL A 103 -9.08 -0.16 2.05
CA VAL A 103 -10.08 -1.14 2.50
C VAL A 103 -11.32 -0.54 3.15
N GLY A 104 -11.42 0.80 3.21
CA GLY A 104 -12.63 1.51 3.67
C GLY A 104 -12.77 1.65 5.19
N LEU A 105 -11.68 1.45 5.96
CA LEU A 105 -11.71 1.63 7.40
C LEU A 105 -11.82 3.11 7.82
N PRO A 106 -12.44 3.42 8.97
CA PRO A 106 -12.63 4.79 9.44
C PRO A 106 -11.33 5.39 10.02
N VAL A 107 -10.41 5.79 9.15
CA VAL A 107 -9.07 6.28 9.54
C VAL A 107 -9.05 7.56 10.38
N LEU A 108 -10.13 8.34 10.37
CA LEU A 108 -10.27 9.55 11.19
C LEU A 108 -10.82 9.25 12.60
N ASP A 109 -11.45 8.09 12.80
CA ASP A 109 -11.91 7.60 14.10
C ASP A 109 -11.17 6.30 14.45
N GLN A 110 -10.04 6.47 15.12
CA GLN A 110 -9.17 5.35 15.51
C GLN A 110 -9.88 4.33 16.42
N VAL A 111 -10.84 4.78 17.24
CA VAL A 111 -11.60 3.86 18.10
C VAL A 111 -12.62 3.06 17.29
N ALA A 112 -13.28 3.70 16.34
CA ALA A 112 -14.18 3.00 15.42
C ALA A 112 -13.40 1.97 14.56
N ALA A 113 -12.21 2.32 14.06
CA ALA A 113 -11.36 1.39 13.33
C ALA A 113 -10.90 0.20 14.19
N LEU A 114 -10.50 0.43 15.43
CA LEU A 114 -10.16 -0.63 16.38
C LEU A 114 -11.36 -1.56 16.62
N ARG A 115 -12.56 -0.99 16.79
CA ARG A 115 -13.79 -1.77 17.03
C ARG A 115 -14.10 -2.75 15.91
N VAL A 116 -13.77 -2.40 14.66
CA VAL A 116 -13.90 -3.30 13.52
C VAL A 116 -13.12 -4.59 13.72
N SER A 117 -11.95 -4.55 14.37
CA SER A 117 -11.13 -5.73 14.64
C SER A 117 -11.81 -6.74 15.60
N PHE A 118 -12.78 -6.30 16.37
CA PHE A 118 -13.55 -7.15 17.31
C PHE A 118 -14.97 -7.47 16.81
N SER A 119 -15.31 -7.12 15.56
CA SER A 119 -16.66 -7.30 14.99
C SER A 119 -17.00 -8.76 14.66
N GLY A 120 -15.97 -9.58 14.44
CA GLY A 120 -16.12 -10.95 13.94
C GLY A 120 -16.49 -11.04 12.45
N MET A 121 -16.56 -9.91 11.74
CA MET A 121 -16.79 -9.87 10.30
C MET A 121 -15.45 -9.78 9.56
N HIS A 122 -15.29 -10.61 8.53
CA HIS A 122 -14.04 -10.69 7.77
C HIS A 122 -14.34 -10.74 6.28
N ARG A 123 -13.40 -10.23 5.48
CA ARG A 123 -13.37 -10.46 4.03
C ARG A 123 -11.95 -10.72 3.55
N ARG A 124 -11.81 -11.42 2.43
CA ARG A 124 -10.51 -11.57 1.79
C ARG A 124 -10.25 -10.42 0.84
N VAL A 125 -9.01 -9.98 0.84
CA VAL A 125 -8.50 -9.02 -0.12
C VAL A 125 -7.25 -9.59 -0.80
N ASP A 126 -6.94 -9.01 -1.95
CA ASP A 126 -5.72 -9.34 -2.68
C ASP A 126 -4.51 -8.63 -2.05
N THR A 127 -3.33 -9.13 -2.35
CA THR A 127 -2.06 -8.44 -2.12
C THR A 127 -1.21 -8.53 -3.37
N GLY A 128 -0.26 -7.64 -3.53
CA GLY A 128 0.75 -7.78 -4.56
C GLY A 128 2.04 -8.38 -3.98
N ARG A 129 2.70 -9.23 -4.73
CA ARG A 129 4.05 -9.71 -4.43
C ARG A 129 5.00 -9.24 -5.50
N VAL A 130 6.06 -8.54 -5.11
CA VAL A 130 7.10 -8.11 -6.02
C VAL A 130 8.43 -8.77 -5.69
N ARG A 131 9.09 -9.33 -6.70
CA ARG A 131 10.49 -9.77 -6.64
C ARG A 131 11.29 -8.77 -7.42
N VAL A 132 12.41 -8.32 -6.87
CA VAL A 132 13.28 -7.34 -7.50
C VAL A 132 14.72 -7.84 -7.55
N ASP A 133 15.38 -7.56 -8.66
CA ASP A 133 16.81 -7.69 -8.84
C ASP A 133 17.44 -6.33 -8.54
N LEU A 134 18.26 -6.25 -7.49
CA LEU A 134 18.92 -5.01 -7.08
C LEU A 134 20.19 -4.75 -7.90
N ALA A 135 20.62 -3.50 -7.94
CA ALA A 135 21.80 -3.08 -8.70
C ALA A 135 23.13 -3.66 -8.19
N ASP A 136 23.18 -4.07 -6.92
CA ASP A 136 24.32 -4.75 -6.28
C ASP A 136 24.38 -6.25 -6.57
N GLY A 137 23.38 -6.80 -7.27
CA GLY A 137 23.26 -8.21 -7.64
C GLY A 137 22.39 -9.03 -6.68
N ASP A 138 21.97 -8.46 -5.58
CA ASP A 138 21.08 -9.13 -4.63
C ASP A 138 19.64 -9.22 -5.17
N ARG A 139 18.90 -10.20 -4.65
CA ARG A 139 17.48 -10.42 -4.95
C ARG A 139 16.66 -10.36 -3.69
N THR A 140 15.55 -9.66 -3.74
CA THR A 140 14.61 -9.61 -2.63
C THR A 140 13.18 -9.74 -3.10
N SER A 141 12.31 -10.14 -2.18
CA SER A 141 10.87 -10.23 -2.43
C SER A 141 10.13 -9.53 -1.31
N ARG A 142 9.11 -8.75 -1.68
CA ARG A 142 8.25 -8.03 -0.72
C ARG A 142 6.79 -8.19 -1.11
N THR A 143 5.94 -8.23 -0.10
CA THR A 143 4.51 -8.04 -0.27
C THR A 143 4.19 -6.56 -0.23
N PHE A 144 3.31 -6.10 -1.11
CA PHE A 144 2.72 -4.76 -1.04
C PHE A 144 1.19 -4.86 -0.93
N LEU A 145 0.64 -3.93 -0.19
CA LEU A 145 -0.79 -3.86 0.08
C LEU A 145 -1.48 -2.82 -0.80
N VAL A 146 -0.74 -1.78 -1.17
CA VAL A 146 -1.28 -0.64 -1.91
C VAL A 146 -0.50 -0.38 -3.19
N LEU A 147 0.81 -0.15 -3.13
CA LEU A 147 1.56 0.38 -4.26
C LEU A 147 3.04 -0.04 -4.24
N ALA A 148 3.55 -0.41 -5.40
CA ALA A 148 4.98 -0.56 -5.68
C ALA A 148 5.35 0.16 -6.98
N GLY A 149 6.52 0.80 -7.07
CA GLY A 149 6.84 1.50 -8.31
C GLY A 149 8.14 2.28 -8.35
N PHE A 150 8.36 2.87 -9.53
CA PHE A 150 9.48 3.73 -9.88
C PHE A 150 9.01 5.16 -10.17
N GLY A 151 9.94 6.09 -10.08
CA GLY A 151 9.75 7.48 -10.47
C GLY A 151 9.81 8.42 -9.28
N VAL A 152 9.06 9.49 -9.37
CA VAL A 152 9.16 10.66 -8.51
C VAL A 152 9.12 10.37 -7.03
N ASP A 153 8.29 9.45 -6.64
CA ASP A 153 8.06 9.13 -5.23
C ASP A 153 9.27 8.42 -4.59
N ALA A 154 9.93 7.53 -5.35
CA ALA A 154 11.09 6.81 -4.88
C ALA A 154 12.31 7.70 -4.62
N GLN A 155 12.53 8.74 -5.45
CA GLN A 155 13.62 9.71 -5.25
C GLN A 155 13.34 10.64 -4.05
N MET A 156 12.09 10.94 -3.76
CA MET A 156 11.72 11.82 -2.65
C MET A 156 11.82 11.14 -1.29
N VAL A 157 11.53 9.84 -1.21
CA VAL A 157 11.73 9.04 0.01
C VAL A 157 13.20 9.06 0.44
N VAL A 158 14.13 9.00 -0.50
CA VAL A 158 15.59 9.03 -0.22
C VAL A 158 16.05 10.35 0.42
N HIS A 159 15.40 11.47 0.10
CA HIS A 159 15.85 12.80 0.52
C HIS A 159 15.03 13.43 1.66
N THR A 160 14.03 12.74 2.22
CA THR A 160 13.12 13.33 3.19
C THR A 160 13.09 12.55 4.50
N SER A 161 13.45 13.22 5.59
CA SER A 161 13.53 12.65 6.95
C SER A 161 12.20 12.54 7.70
N SER A 162 11.04 12.77 7.06
CA SER A 162 9.73 12.60 7.70
C SER A 162 8.69 12.02 6.73
N GLU A 163 7.99 10.95 7.15
CA GLU A 163 6.93 10.28 6.41
C GLU A 163 5.88 11.24 5.82
N ALA A 164 5.48 12.29 6.57
CA ALA A 164 4.48 13.25 6.12
C ALA A 164 4.93 14.11 4.91
N LYS A 165 6.24 14.36 4.76
CA LYS A 165 6.79 15.13 3.64
C LYS A 165 6.94 14.28 2.37
N ALA A 166 7.24 12.99 2.50
CA ALA A 166 7.36 12.08 1.36
C ALA A 166 6.03 11.97 0.58
N HIS A 167 4.91 11.93 1.29
CA HIS A 167 3.58 11.79 0.67
C HIS A 167 3.03 13.10 0.07
N LEU A 168 3.43 14.27 0.59
CA LEU A 168 3.16 15.57 -0.04
C LEU A 168 4.06 15.82 -1.25
N GLY A 169 5.17 15.09 -1.33
CA GLY A 169 6.18 15.27 -2.34
C GLY A 169 5.70 14.97 -3.75
N TRP A 170 4.88 13.94 -3.95
CA TRP A 170 4.30 13.64 -5.25
C TRP A 170 3.42 14.80 -5.77
N LEU A 171 2.59 15.39 -4.90
CA LEU A 171 1.80 16.58 -5.25
C LEU A 171 2.68 17.80 -5.51
N ALA A 172 3.71 18.01 -4.69
CA ALA A 172 4.67 19.10 -4.88
C ALA A 172 5.48 18.91 -6.17
N TYR A 173 5.75 17.67 -6.55
CA TYR A 173 6.44 17.35 -7.80
C TYR A 173 5.54 17.58 -9.03
N VAL A 174 4.31 17.09 -9.04
CA VAL A 174 3.34 17.39 -10.09
C VAL A 174 3.18 18.92 -10.21
N ALA A 175 3.08 19.62 -9.09
CA ALA A 175 3.02 21.08 -9.06
C ALA A 175 4.35 21.76 -9.45
N GLY A 176 5.50 21.18 -9.17
CA GLY A 176 6.82 21.70 -9.52
C GLY A 176 7.15 21.54 -11.00
N VAL A 177 6.78 20.40 -11.57
CA VAL A 177 6.98 20.12 -13.00
C VAL A 177 6.03 20.92 -13.87
N THR A 178 4.78 21.13 -13.46
CA THR A 178 3.85 22.04 -14.16
C THR A 178 4.34 23.48 -14.16
N ARG A 179 5.27 23.84 -13.27
CA ARG A 179 5.95 25.16 -13.22
C ARG A 179 7.29 25.19 -13.97
N GLY A 180 7.70 24.11 -14.62
CA GLY A 180 8.92 24.06 -15.41
C GLY A 180 10.24 24.08 -14.62
N VAL A 181 10.20 23.77 -13.32
CA VAL A 181 11.34 23.92 -12.39
C VAL A 181 12.31 22.74 -12.43
N THR A 182 11.88 21.55 -12.90
CA THR A 182 12.75 20.36 -13.00
C THR A 182 12.46 19.56 -14.26
N ARG A 183 13.52 19.07 -14.93
CA ARG A 183 13.42 18.01 -15.94
C ARG A 183 13.60 16.68 -15.20
N PRO A 184 12.55 15.89 -14.99
CA PRO A 184 12.69 14.60 -14.34
C PRO A 184 13.48 13.63 -15.22
N ASP A 185 14.27 12.79 -14.59
CA ASP A 185 14.88 11.64 -15.26
C ASP A 185 13.80 10.71 -15.81
N ARG A 186 14.04 10.18 -17.00
CA ARG A 186 13.15 9.24 -17.67
C ARG A 186 13.55 7.81 -17.33
N LEU A 187 12.54 6.97 -17.19
CA LEU A 187 12.69 5.53 -17.05
C LEU A 187 12.61 4.89 -18.44
N ASP A 188 13.73 4.37 -18.94
CA ASP A 188 13.71 3.54 -20.15
C ASP A 188 13.50 2.09 -19.70
N VAL A 189 12.33 1.52 -20.04
CA VAL A 189 11.88 0.22 -19.53
C VAL A 189 11.45 -0.69 -20.68
N THR A 190 11.67 -1.98 -20.50
CA THR A 190 10.99 -3.04 -21.25
C THR A 190 10.00 -3.71 -20.31
N HIS A 191 8.70 -3.72 -20.63
CA HIS A 191 7.67 -4.29 -19.79
C HIS A 191 6.83 -5.34 -20.54
N SER A 192 6.30 -6.28 -19.77
CA SER A 192 5.36 -7.32 -20.24
C SER A 192 4.26 -7.49 -19.20
N LEU A 193 3.01 -7.56 -19.64
CA LEU A 193 1.83 -7.77 -18.85
C LEU A 193 1.20 -9.11 -19.24
N ASP A 194 0.92 -9.98 -18.27
CA ASP A 194 0.25 -11.28 -18.44
C ASP A 194 0.89 -12.17 -19.55
N GLY A 195 2.20 -12.11 -19.66
CA GLY A 195 2.95 -12.89 -20.65
C GLY A 195 2.84 -12.38 -22.10
N ALA A 196 2.29 -11.18 -22.32
CA ALA A 196 2.31 -10.53 -23.62
C ALA A 196 3.74 -10.25 -24.09
N ALA A 197 3.91 -10.02 -25.40
CA ALA A 197 5.21 -9.68 -25.97
C ALA A 197 5.80 -8.44 -25.26
N PRO A 198 7.10 -8.44 -24.92
CA PRO A 198 7.76 -7.31 -24.28
C PRO A 198 7.64 -6.04 -25.13
N GLN A 199 7.36 -4.93 -24.47
CA GLN A 199 7.23 -3.60 -25.10
C GLN A 199 8.21 -2.62 -24.45
N GLU A 200 8.90 -1.85 -25.27
CA GLU A 200 9.76 -0.78 -24.82
C GLU A 200 8.92 0.48 -24.57
N ALA A 201 9.23 1.19 -23.49
CA ALA A 201 8.57 2.43 -23.14
C ALA A 201 9.55 3.38 -22.44
N ARG A 202 9.35 4.68 -22.68
CA ARG A 202 10.04 5.75 -21.98
C ARG A 202 9.06 6.48 -21.11
N LEU A 203 9.18 6.27 -19.80
CA LEU A 203 8.20 6.68 -18.80
C LEU A 203 8.75 7.75 -17.87
N LEU A 204 7.87 8.54 -17.30
CA LEU A 204 8.14 9.35 -16.12
C LEU A 204 7.98 8.54 -14.83
N THR A 205 6.95 7.71 -14.79
CA THR A 205 6.58 6.91 -13.62
C THR A 205 5.98 5.59 -14.11
N LEU A 206 6.31 4.52 -13.41
CA LEU A 206 5.64 3.23 -13.49
C LEU A 206 5.23 2.84 -12.07
N ALA A 207 3.92 2.67 -11.86
CA ALA A 207 3.37 2.24 -10.58
C ALA A 207 2.48 1.01 -10.77
N ILE A 208 2.64 0.03 -9.90
CA ILE A 208 1.87 -1.20 -9.84
C ILE A 208 1.10 -1.18 -8.52
N ALA A 209 -0.22 -1.18 -8.57
CA ALA A 209 -1.06 -0.95 -7.42
C ALA A 209 -2.12 -2.03 -7.23
N ASN A 210 -2.42 -2.31 -5.97
CA ASN A 210 -3.56 -3.11 -5.51
C ASN A 210 -4.66 -2.21 -4.92
N GLY A 211 -4.41 -0.90 -4.82
CA GLY A 211 -5.36 0.09 -4.32
C GLY A 211 -5.06 1.48 -4.86
N GLY A 212 -6.07 2.31 -4.99
CA GLY A 212 -5.95 3.58 -5.69
C GLY A 212 -5.99 4.83 -4.82
N ALA A 213 -6.35 4.70 -3.53
CA ALA A 213 -6.48 5.84 -2.63
C ALA A 213 -5.11 6.28 -2.09
N LEU A 214 -4.89 7.59 -2.10
CA LEU A 214 -3.74 8.27 -1.55
C LEU A 214 -4.11 9.03 -0.26
N PRO A 215 -3.12 9.60 0.48
CA PRO A 215 -3.40 10.48 1.62
C PRO A 215 -4.27 11.68 1.24
N ALA A 216 -4.86 12.31 2.25
CA ALA A 216 -5.69 13.51 2.11
C ALA A 216 -6.93 13.33 1.19
N GLY A 217 -7.40 12.09 1.00
CA GLY A 217 -8.56 11.80 0.15
C GLY A 217 -8.30 11.88 -1.35
N LEU A 218 -7.05 12.00 -1.74
CA LEU A 218 -6.65 11.95 -3.14
C LEU A 218 -6.72 10.53 -3.69
N VAL A 219 -6.80 10.41 -5.01
CA VAL A 219 -6.88 9.13 -5.68
C VAL A 219 -5.96 9.14 -6.89
N LEU A 220 -5.09 8.16 -6.93
CA LEU A 220 -4.17 7.91 -8.05
C LEU A 220 -4.83 7.00 -9.10
N LEU A 221 -5.45 5.92 -8.65
CA LEU A 221 -6.08 4.90 -9.50
C LEU A 221 -7.55 4.78 -9.11
N PRO A 222 -8.43 5.46 -9.84
CA PRO A 222 -9.82 5.62 -9.42
C PRO A 222 -10.65 4.34 -9.44
N ASP A 223 -10.27 3.38 -10.27
CA ASP A 223 -11.02 2.16 -10.49
C ASP A 223 -10.29 0.93 -9.90
N ALA A 224 -9.19 1.14 -9.13
CA ALA A 224 -8.49 0.09 -8.42
C ALA A 224 -9.35 -0.46 -7.27
N GLU A 225 -9.48 -1.77 -7.23
CA GLU A 225 -10.20 -2.52 -6.19
C GLU A 225 -9.25 -3.54 -5.55
N VAL A 226 -9.32 -3.65 -4.24
CA VAL A 226 -8.39 -4.49 -3.46
C VAL A 226 -8.73 -5.98 -3.47
N ASP A 227 -9.78 -6.40 -4.20
CA ASP A 227 -10.35 -7.75 -4.17
C ASP A 227 -10.90 -8.23 -5.53
N ASP A 228 -10.41 -7.64 -6.65
CA ASP A 228 -10.84 -8.00 -8.01
C ASP A 228 -9.92 -9.03 -8.70
N GLY A 229 -8.82 -9.41 -8.05
CA GLY A 229 -7.86 -10.39 -8.56
C GLY A 229 -6.91 -9.84 -9.61
N GLU A 230 -6.75 -8.53 -9.70
CA GLU A 230 -5.89 -7.84 -10.67
C GLU A 230 -5.02 -6.78 -9.97
N LEU A 231 -3.93 -6.40 -10.61
CA LEU A 231 -3.12 -5.23 -10.25
C LEU A 231 -3.36 -4.14 -11.29
N ASP A 232 -3.53 -2.91 -10.84
CA ASP A 232 -3.60 -1.74 -11.71
C ASP A 232 -2.19 -1.22 -12.00
N VAL A 233 -1.85 -1.06 -13.28
CA VAL A 233 -0.56 -0.56 -13.73
C VAL A 233 -0.74 0.82 -14.32
N LEU A 234 -0.12 1.82 -13.68
CA LEU A 234 -0.06 3.20 -14.15
C LEU A 234 1.28 3.45 -14.82
N MET A 235 1.24 3.87 -16.07
CA MET A 235 2.39 4.34 -16.82
C MET A 235 2.15 5.79 -17.24
N LEU A 236 3.03 6.69 -16.79
CA LEU A 236 2.97 8.11 -17.14
C LEU A 236 4.06 8.44 -18.17
N HIS A 237 3.63 9.03 -19.27
CA HIS A 237 4.48 9.57 -20.32
C HIS A 237 4.34 11.10 -20.27
N ALA A 238 5.44 11.82 -20.15
CA ALA A 238 5.39 13.29 -20.17
C ALA A 238 6.66 13.85 -20.80
N ASP A 239 6.68 13.92 -22.12
CA ASP A 239 7.84 14.32 -22.91
C ASP A 239 7.86 15.82 -23.24
N ASP A 240 6.70 16.45 -23.29
CA ASP A 240 6.51 17.84 -23.64
C ASP A 240 5.45 18.54 -22.78
N ALA A 241 5.26 19.83 -22.98
CA ALA A 241 4.29 20.64 -22.24
C ALA A 241 2.83 20.15 -22.43
N ARG A 242 2.51 19.56 -23.59
CA ARG A 242 1.17 19.02 -23.88
C ARG A 242 0.88 17.79 -23.02
N THR A 243 1.77 16.80 -23.03
CA THR A 243 1.63 15.57 -22.24
C THR A 243 1.63 15.86 -20.75
N TRP A 244 2.39 16.84 -20.29
CA TRP A 244 2.32 17.34 -18.93
C TRP A 244 0.95 17.92 -18.58
N SER A 245 0.37 18.72 -19.47
CA SER A 245 -0.97 19.29 -19.25
C SER A 245 -2.05 18.20 -19.22
N GLU A 246 -1.87 17.12 -19.99
CA GLU A 246 -2.75 15.96 -19.96
C GLU A 246 -2.66 15.21 -18.61
N VAL A 247 -1.46 14.97 -18.09
CA VAL A 247 -1.26 14.35 -16.76
C VAL A 247 -1.91 15.19 -15.65
N ALA A 248 -1.65 16.50 -15.66
CA ALA A 248 -2.22 17.41 -14.67
C ALA A 248 -3.76 17.46 -14.77
N SER A 249 -4.30 17.56 -15.98
CA SER A 249 -5.74 17.56 -16.24
C SER A 249 -6.39 16.25 -15.80
N TRP A 250 -5.77 15.13 -16.13
CA TRP A 250 -6.23 13.81 -15.67
C TRP A 250 -6.31 13.74 -14.16
N PHE A 251 -5.24 14.15 -13.45
CA PHE A 251 -5.21 14.11 -11.99
C PHE A 251 -6.29 15.00 -11.35
N VAL A 252 -6.47 16.22 -11.86
CA VAL A 252 -7.52 17.15 -11.39
C VAL A 252 -8.92 16.57 -11.64
N GLN A 253 -9.15 16.00 -12.83
CA GLN A 253 -10.44 15.38 -13.17
C GLN A 253 -10.74 14.18 -12.27
N GLU A 254 -9.73 13.32 -12.00
CA GLU A 254 -9.92 12.13 -11.14
C GLU A 254 -10.20 12.50 -9.69
N ASN A 255 -9.69 13.64 -9.22
CA ASN A 255 -9.88 14.13 -7.87
C ASN A 255 -11.00 15.16 -7.73
N SER A 256 -11.78 15.43 -8.79
CA SER A 256 -12.92 16.35 -8.74
C SER A 256 -14.07 15.81 -7.85
N LEU A 257 -14.77 16.72 -7.16
CA LEU A 257 -15.91 16.37 -6.30
C LEU A 257 -17.02 15.61 -7.06
N VAL A 258 -17.23 15.93 -8.34
CA VAL A 258 -18.22 15.25 -9.20
C VAL A 258 -17.90 13.78 -9.36
N ARG A 259 -16.59 13.43 -9.44
CA ARG A 259 -16.18 12.04 -9.59
C ARG A 259 -16.22 11.27 -8.27
N GLN A 260 -15.89 11.90 -7.16
CA GLN A 260 -16.04 11.30 -5.83
C GLN A 260 -17.49 10.88 -5.54
N VAL A 261 -18.48 11.69 -5.97
CA VAL A 261 -19.90 11.34 -5.84
C VAL A 261 -20.27 10.16 -6.76
N ARG A 262 -19.73 10.09 -7.98
CA ARG A 262 -20.03 9.03 -8.96
C ARG A 262 -19.42 7.66 -8.57
N ARG A 263 -18.30 7.63 -7.86
CA ARG A 263 -17.70 6.37 -7.36
C ARG A 263 -18.62 5.59 -6.43
N ARG A 264 -19.46 6.29 -5.68
CA ARG A 264 -20.48 5.66 -4.81
C ARG A 264 -21.57 4.88 -5.57
N THR A 265 -21.64 4.99 -6.88
CA THR A 265 -22.64 4.34 -7.73
C THR A 265 -22.19 3.06 -8.42
N GLY A 266 -20.97 2.54 -8.15
CA GLY A 266 -20.52 1.20 -8.51
C GLY A 266 -20.36 0.87 -10.02
N ARG A 267 -20.28 1.88 -10.90
CA ARG A 267 -20.05 1.65 -12.33
C ARG A 267 -18.58 1.75 -12.70
N ARG A 268 -17.95 0.60 -12.96
CA ARG A 268 -16.61 0.54 -13.60
C ARG A 268 -16.65 1.23 -14.96
N ARG A 269 -15.69 2.09 -15.22
CA ARG A 269 -15.47 2.67 -16.54
C ARG A 269 -14.36 1.93 -17.29
N PRO A 270 -14.38 1.94 -18.64
CA PRO A 270 -13.24 1.49 -19.42
C PRO A 270 -12.01 2.33 -19.04
N LEU A 271 -10.86 1.65 -18.91
CA LEU A 271 -9.56 2.26 -18.64
C LEU A 271 -9.32 3.38 -19.66
N ARG A 272 -9.15 4.62 -19.19
CA ARG A 272 -8.80 5.72 -20.08
C ARG A 272 -7.32 5.62 -20.42
N THR A 273 -7.03 5.40 -21.68
CA THR A 273 -5.68 5.48 -22.23
C THR A 273 -5.58 6.72 -23.09
N GLY A 274 -4.70 7.63 -22.71
CA GLY A 274 -4.22 8.75 -23.53
C GLY A 274 -2.76 8.51 -23.90
N GLU A 275 -2.16 9.43 -24.65
CA GLU A 275 -0.71 9.38 -24.92
C GLU A 275 0.09 9.55 -23.62
N ALA A 276 -0.35 10.45 -22.73
CA ALA A 276 0.37 10.82 -21.51
C ALA A 276 0.08 9.89 -20.31
N VAL A 277 -1.12 9.28 -20.24
CA VAL A 277 -1.54 8.45 -19.12
C VAL A 277 -2.06 7.13 -19.63
N GLN A 278 -1.38 6.05 -19.30
CA GLN A 278 -1.82 4.70 -19.61
C GLN A 278 -2.15 3.95 -18.32
N LEU A 279 -3.38 3.46 -18.26
CA LEU A 279 -3.86 2.57 -17.21
C LEU A 279 -4.07 1.19 -17.82
N ARG A 280 -3.54 0.15 -17.17
CA ARG A 280 -3.70 -1.25 -17.55
C ARG A 280 -4.04 -2.06 -16.31
N ARG A 281 -4.58 -3.23 -16.51
CA ARG A 281 -4.72 -4.25 -15.47
C ARG A 281 -3.98 -5.49 -15.88
N ALA A 282 -3.37 -6.15 -14.91
CA ALA A 282 -2.64 -7.40 -15.15
C ALA A 282 -2.52 -8.20 -13.86
N LYS A 283 -2.37 -9.51 -14.00
CA LYS A 283 -2.06 -10.42 -12.88
C LYS A 283 -0.57 -10.64 -12.72
N ASP A 284 0.18 -10.48 -13.80
CA ASP A 284 1.64 -10.67 -13.87
C ASP A 284 2.26 -9.49 -14.61
N VAL A 285 3.17 -8.78 -13.94
CA VAL A 285 3.85 -7.59 -14.47
C VAL A 285 5.35 -7.79 -14.38
N ARG A 286 6.03 -7.76 -15.53
CA ARG A 286 7.49 -7.85 -15.62
C ARG A 286 8.05 -6.56 -16.18
N VAL A 287 9.11 -6.07 -15.57
CA VAL A 287 9.80 -4.85 -15.98
C VAL A 287 11.30 -5.05 -15.92
N VAL A 288 11.98 -4.66 -16.95
CA VAL A 288 13.44 -4.57 -17.03
C VAL A 288 13.81 -3.12 -17.33
N LEU A 289 14.76 -2.58 -16.60
CA LEU A 289 15.22 -1.20 -16.76
C LEU A 289 16.55 -1.17 -17.52
N SER A 290 16.75 -0.14 -18.33
CA SER A 290 18.02 0.09 -19.04
C SER A 290 19.15 0.50 -18.09
N ARG A 291 18.81 1.09 -16.95
CA ARG A 291 19.73 1.51 -15.87
C ARG A 291 19.07 1.29 -14.50
N PRO A 292 19.88 1.17 -13.41
CA PRO A 292 19.33 1.03 -12.07
C PRO A 292 18.53 2.26 -11.62
N GLU A 293 17.30 2.05 -11.16
CA GLU A 293 16.40 3.11 -10.72
C GLU A 293 15.90 2.89 -9.29
N HIS A 294 15.60 3.99 -8.60
CA HIS A 294 15.06 3.96 -7.24
C HIS A 294 13.67 3.34 -7.21
N PHE A 295 13.47 2.37 -6.32
CA PHE A 295 12.23 1.62 -6.21
C PHE A 295 11.67 1.66 -4.79
N GLN A 296 10.36 1.74 -4.67
CA GLN A 296 9.65 1.75 -3.40
C GLN A 296 8.49 0.74 -3.36
N VAL A 297 8.12 0.31 -2.16
CA VAL A 297 6.99 -0.56 -1.86
C VAL A 297 6.24 0.00 -0.65
N ASP A 298 4.97 0.38 -0.82
CA ASP A 298 4.11 0.99 0.23
C ASP A 298 4.80 2.16 0.98
N GLY A 299 5.62 2.95 0.27
CA GLY A 299 6.37 4.08 0.82
C GLY A 299 7.71 3.71 1.47
N GLU A 300 8.13 2.45 1.44
CA GLU A 300 9.45 2.02 1.89
C GLU A 300 10.42 1.92 0.70
N TYR A 301 11.57 2.55 0.83
CA TYR A 301 12.62 2.49 -0.17
C TYR A 301 13.36 1.15 -0.13
N LEU A 302 13.41 0.45 -1.27
CA LEU A 302 14.08 -0.86 -1.36
C LEU A 302 15.48 -0.81 -1.97
N GLY A 303 15.90 0.31 -2.53
CA GLY A 303 17.18 0.41 -3.22
C GLY A 303 17.04 0.73 -4.70
N LYS A 304 18.15 0.60 -5.44
CA LYS A 304 18.17 0.70 -6.89
C LYS A 304 17.92 -0.66 -7.51
N VAL A 305 16.92 -0.74 -8.37
CA VAL A 305 16.43 -1.97 -9.00
C VAL A 305 16.74 -1.93 -10.49
N VAL A 306 17.10 -3.08 -11.07
CA VAL A 306 17.35 -3.27 -12.51
C VAL A 306 16.25 -4.09 -13.19
N ALA A 307 15.54 -4.94 -12.43
CA ALA A 307 14.40 -5.68 -12.94
C ALA A 307 13.41 -5.99 -11.80
N LEU A 308 12.13 -6.14 -12.15
CA LEU A 308 11.12 -6.62 -11.23
C LEU A 308 10.14 -7.59 -11.89
N HIS A 309 9.53 -8.40 -11.04
CA HIS A 309 8.40 -9.25 -11.37
C HIS A 309 7.35 -9.11 -10.26
N ALA A 310 6.24 -8.49 -10.57
CA ALA A 310 5.11 -8.32 -9.66
C ALA A 310 3.94 -9.22 -10.06
N GLN A 311 3.29 -9.83 -9.08
CA GLN A 311 2.15 -10.72 -9.27
C GLN A 311 1.07 -10.43 -8.23
N VAL A 312 -0.20 -10.50 -8.64
CA VAL A 312 -1.30 -10.49 -7.68
C VAL A 312 -1.34 -11.82 -6.93
N GLN A 313 -1.57 -11.73 -5.63
CA GLN A 313 -1.91 -12.85 -4.76
C GLN A 313 -3.40 -12.74 -4.41
N GLN A 314 -4.23 -13.42 -5.19
CA GLN A 314 -5.69 -13.32 -5.10
C GLN A 314 -6.20 -13.83 -3.74
N ALA A 315 -7.12 -13.08 -3.13
CA ALA A 315 -7.80 -13.42 -1.88
C ALA A 315 -6.84 -13.91 -0.78
N SER A 316 -5.62 -13.38 -0.77
CA SER A 316 -4.50 -13.90 0.01
C SER A 316 -4.46 -13.42 1.45
N LEU A 317 -5.17 -12.35 1.78
CA LEU A 317 -5.18 -11.75 3.11
C LEU A 317 -6.62 -11.65 3.62
N LEU A 318 -6.88 -12.22 4.79
CA LEU A 318 -8.16 -12.08 5.49
C LEU A 318 -8.12 -10.85 6.38
N ILE A 319 -9.05 -9.92 6.21
CA ILE A 319 -9.10 -8.67 6.99
C ILE A 319 -10.43 -8.53 7.75
N CYS A 320 -10.39 -7.86 8.90
CA CYS A 320 -11.59 -7.44 9.62
C CYS A 320 -12.28 -6.28 8.89
N THR A 321 -13.62 -6.30 8.81
CA THR A 321 -14.46 -5.29 8.11
C THR A 321 -15.65 -4.86 8.94
#